data_2d1a24188218758db3121498c67e523d
#
_entry.id   2d1a24188218758db3121498c67e523d
#
_cell.length_a   1.000
_cell.length_b   1.000
_cell.length_c   1.000
_cell.angle_alpha   90.00
_cell.angle_beta   90.00
_cell.angle_gamma   90.00
#
_symmetry.space_group_name_H-M   'P 1'
#
loop_
_entity.id
_entity.type
_entity.pdbx_description
1 polymer ?
#
loop_
_entity_poly.entity_id
_entity_poly.type
_entity_poly.pdbx_seq_one_letter_code
_entity_poly.pdbx_strand_id
1 'polypeptide(L)'
;IVEYLSGGNIFLLLLITAFASLIIGMGLPTTATYIVMASLTAPIIVEVGGLYDYVIPLMAAHLFCFYFGILADDTPPVGLAAYAASAIAESDPIPTGIQGVLYDIRTRCIAFMFVFNPDLILHGISSWPQALLIFGMALVGMSAFECFAQGWCLTRNRWYEIPFLVGAAFILFHPGAVTAFFQVDMVLKYYFFSLGLAVY
;
A
#
# COMPACT_ATOMS: atom_id res chain seq x y z
N ILE A 1 -6.26 -4.32 22.92
CA ILE A 1 -6.28 -5.64 22.26
C ILE A 1 -5.33 -5.64 21.07
N VAL A 2 -5.43 -4.68 20.13
CA VAL A 2 -4.58 -4.60 18.92
C VAL A 2 -3.10 -4.46 19.29
N GLU A 3 -2.78 -3.60 20.25
CA GLU A 3 -1.44 -3.42 20.80
C GLU A 3 -0.89 -4.72 21.42
N TYR A 4 -1.70 -5.42 22.21
CA TYR A 4 -1.32 -6.69 22.83
C TYR A 4 -1.06 -7.79 21.78
N LEU A 5 -1.91 -7.85 20.76
CA LEU A 5 -1.78 -8.83 19.68
C LEU A 5 -0.60 -8.54 18.75
N SER A 6 -0.21 -7.28 18.60
CA SER A 6 0.91 -6.89 17.74
C SER A 6 2.28 -7.21 18.35
N GLY A 7 2.33 -7.41 19.69
CA GLY A 7 3.57 -7.76 20.39
C GLY A 7 4.73 -6.78 20.13
N GLY A 8 4.41 -5.51 19.79
CA GLY A 8 5.41 -4.51 19.47
C GLY A 8 5.88 -4.48 18.02
N ASN A 9 5.34 -5.32 17.16
CA ASN A 9 5.69 -5.31 15.75
C ASN A 9 4.71 -4.41 14.97
N ILE A 10 5.23 -3.29 14.43
CA ILE A 10 4.42 -2.30 13.70
C ILE A 10 3.78 -2.89 12.44
N PHE A 11 4.48 -3.79 11.74
CA PHE A 11 3.92 -4.45 10.56
C PHE A 11 2.72 -5.32 10.94
N LEU A 12 2.82 -6.06 12.04
CA LEU A 12 1.72 -6.89 12.54
C LEU A 12 0.54 -6.03 13.03
N LEU A 13 0.83 -4.89 13.68
CA LEU A 13 -0.19 -3.91 14.05
C LEU A 13 -0.99 -3.45 12.83
N LEU A 14 -0.29 -3.01 11.78
CA LEU A 14 -0.92 -2.55 10.54
C LEU A 14 -1.70 -3.67 9.85
N LEU A 15 -1.19 -4.89 9.87
CA LEU A 15 -1.86 -6.03 9.25
C LEU A 15 -3.16 -6.38 9.99
N ILE A 16 -3.15 -6.40 11.32
CA ILE A 16 -4.35 -6.60 12.14
C ILE A 16 -5.37 -5.47 11.89
N THR A 17 -4.90 -4.23 11.85
CA THR A 17 -5.74 -3.06 11.57
C THR A 17 -6.34 -3.13 10.17
N ALA A 18 -5.56 -3.49 9.15
CA ALA A 18 -6.02 -3.69 7.79
C ALA A 18 -7.15 -4.73 7.72
N PHE A 19 -6.94 -5.87 8.37
CA PHE A 19 -7.92 -6.94 8.42
C PHE A 19 -9.21 -6.53 9.15
N ALA A 20 -9.07 -5.84 10.28
CA ALA A 20 -10.21 -5.28 11.02
C ALA A 20 -10.98 -4.26 10.17
N SER A 21 -10.28 -3.39 9.43
CA SER A 21 -10.89 -2.42 8.52
C SER A 21 -11.69 -3.07 7.40
N LEU A 22 -11.17 -4.15 6.82
CA LEU A 22 -11.87 -4.92 5.80
C LEU A 22 -13.15 -5.55 6.35
N ILE A 23 -13.08 -6.15 7.55
CA ILE A 23 -14.27 -6.78 8.19
C ILE A 23 -15.35 -5.74 8.49
N ILE A 24 -14.96 -4.60 9.08
CA ILE A 24 -15.91 -3.53 9.42
C ILE A 24 -16.49 -2.92 8.14
N GLY A 25 -15.65 -2.72 7.13
CA GLY A 25 -16.05 -2.15 5.84
C GLY A 25 -17.01 -3.01 5.04
N MET A 26 -17.02 -4.33 5.24
CA MET A 26 -17.98 -5.21 4.57
C MET A 26 -19.44 -4.93 4.94
N GLY A 27 -19.70 -4.27 6.06
CA GLY A 27 -21.08 -4.01 6.52
C GLY A 27 -21.51 -2.56 6.47
N LEU A 28 -20.63 -1.64 6.09
CA LEU A 28 -20.87 -0.20 6.15
C LEU A 28 -20.52 0.48 4.81
N PRO A 29 -21.22 1.57 4.45
CA PRO A 29 -20.78 2.42 3.34
C PRO A 29 -19.36 2.96 3.58
N THR A 30 -18.59 3.18 2.51
CA THR A 30 -17.19 3.62 2.54
C THR A 30 -16.92 4.79 3.47
N THR A 31 -17.76 5.83 3.40
CA THR A 31 -17.66 7.03 4.27
C THR A 31 -17.83 6.69 5.75
N ALA A 32 -18.82 5.85 6.09
CA ALA A 32 -19.07 5.44 7.47
C ALA A 32 -17.91 4.59 7.99
N THR A 33 -17.42 3.65 7.18
CA THR A 33 -16.24 2.82 7.50
C THR A 33 -15.04 3.69 7.80
N TYR A 34 -14.74 4.68 6.92
CA TYR A 34 -13.63 5.59 7.14
C TYR A 34 -13.78 6.38 8.45
N ILE A 35 -14.95 6.94 8.75
CA ILE A 35 -15.17 7.72 9.97
C ILE A 35 -14.91 6.86 11.22
N VAL A 36 -15.45 5.64 11.24
CA VAL A 36 -15.25 4.70 12.35
C VAL A 36 -13.77 4.34 12.50
N MET A 37 -13.12 3.94 11.41
CA MET A 37 -11.71 3.53 11.43
C MET A 37 -10.77 4.67 11.75
N ALA A 38 -11.01 5.86 11.19
CA ALA A 38 -10.21 7.04 11.46
C ALA A 38 -10.29 7.50 12.93
N SER A 39 -11.46 7.38 13.55
CA SER A 39 -11.62 7.76 14.95
C SER A 39 -11.07 6.75 15.95
N LEU A 40 -11.11 5.45 15.61
CA LEU A 40 -10.69 4.39 16.53
C LEU A 40 -9.25 3.93 16.28
N THR A 41 -8.86 3.75 15.01
CA THR A 41 -7.60 3.07 14.65
C THR A 41 -6.48 4.01 14.27
N ALA A 42 -6.76 5.13 13.62
CA ALA A 42 -5.70 6.05 13.21
C ALA A 42 -4.89 6.60 14.41
N PRO A 43 -5.50 7.02 15.53
CA PRO A 43 -4.76 7.40 16.73
C PRO A 43 -3.90 6.28 17.29
N ILE A 44 -4.42 5.04 17.31
CA ILE A 44 -3.68 3.87 17.81
C ILE A 44 -2.44 3.60 16.96
N ILE A 45 -2.54 3.69 15.64
CA ILE A 45 -1.39 3.50 14.73
C ILE A 45 -0.28 4.51 15.05
N VAL A 46 -0.64 5.78 15.26
CA VAL A 46 0.33 6.84 15.57
C VAL A 46 0.94 6.64 16.97
N GLU A 47 0.12 6.35 17.98
CA GLU A 47 0.56 6.19 19.36
C GLU A 47 1.47 4.96 19.51
N VAL A 48 1.04 3.81 18.99
CA VAL A 48 1.83 2.58 19.04
C VAL A 48 3.10 2.71 18.20
N GLY A 49 3.03 3.37 17.03
CA GLY A 49 4.22 3.69 16.26
C GLY A 49 5.26 4.46 17.07
N GLY A 50 4.82 5.50 17.79
CA GLY A 50 5.69 6.31 18.66
C GLY A 50 6.31 5.53 19.82
N LEU A 51 5.66 4.50 20.34
CA LEU A 51 6.21 3.63 21.39
C LEU A 51 7.40 2.77 20.90
N TYR A 52 7.50 2.55 19.60
CA TYR A 52 8.55 1.74 18.96
C TYR A 52 9.50 2.58 18.10
N ASP A 53 9.68 3.87 18.44
CA ASP A 53 10.56 4.81 17.75
C ASP A 53 10.22 5.00 16.25
N TYR A 54 8.98 4.70 15.85
CA TYR A 54 8.51 4.86 14.48
C TYR A 54 7.54 6.03 14.39
N VAL A 55 8.01 7.17 13.91
CA VAL A 55 7.19 8.38 13.80
C VAL A 55 6.29 8.26 12.57
N ILE A 56 5.01 7.92 12.81
CA ILE A 56 4.00 7.83 11.76
C ILE A 56 3.22 9.14 11.71
N PRO A 57 3.23 9.87 10.57
CA PRO A 57 2.39 11.04 10.42
C PRO A 57 0.90 10.68 10.51
N LEU A 58 0.11 11.50 11.20
CA LEU A 58 -1.33 11.27 11.35
C LEU A 58 -2.04 11.13 10.00
N MET A 59 -1.61 11.90 8.98
CA MET A 59 -2.12 11.80 7.62
C MET A 59 -1.90 10.40 7.02
N ALA A 60 -0.73 9.80 7.25
CA ALA A 60 -0.42 8.45 6.77
C ALA A 60 -1.35 7.41 7.40
N ALA A 61 -1.61 7.50 8.71
CA ALA A 61 -2.53 6.62 9.42
C ALA A 61 -3.98 6.79 8.91
N HIS A 62 -4.42 8.03 8.66
CA HIS A 62 -5.73 8.30 8.07
C HIS A 62 -5.87 7.75 6.65
N LEU A 63 -4.86 7.93 5.80
CA LEU A 63 -4.86 7.37 4.44
C LEU A 63 -4.89 5.84 4.49
N PHE A 64 -4.14 5.23 5.40
CA PHE A 64 -4.17 3.79 5.60
C PHE A 64 -5.59 3.28 5.90
N CYS A 65 -6.26 3.88 6.89
CA CYS A 65 -7.63 3.55 7.24
C CYS A 65 -8.62 3.79 6.09
N PHE A 66 -8.43 4.88 5.34
CA PHE A 66 -9.27 5.22 4.20
C PHE A 66 -9.18 4.19 3.07
N TYR A 67 -7.96 3.83 2.67
CA TYR A 67 -7.75 2.84 1.60
C TYR A 67 -8.31 1.47 1.96
N PHE A 68 -8.06 0.99 3.17
CA PHE A 68 -8.61 -0.30 3.60
C PHE A 68 -10.12 -0.28 3.78
N GLY A 69 -10.70 0.86 4.15
CA GLY A 69 -12.14 1.06 4.21
C GLY A 69 -12.82 0.95 2.84
N ILE A 70 -12.23 1.53 1.80
CA ILE A 70 -12.73 1.46 0.42
C ILE A 70 -12.60 0.05 -0.15
N LEU A 71 -11.46 -0.60 0.06
CA LEU A 71 -11.17 -1.93 -0.48
C LEU A 71 -12.13 -3.02 0.01
N ALA A 72 -12.83 -2.77 1.09
CA ALA A 72 -13.86 -3.69 1.60
C ALA A 72 -15.04 -3.85 0.63
N ASP A 73 -15.38 -2.83 -0.15
CA ASP A 73 -16.48 -2.85 -1.11
C ASP A 73 -16.22 -3.78 -2.31
N ASP A 74 -14.96 -4.06 -2.64
CA ASP A 74 -14.56 -4.96 -3.72
C ASP A 74 -14.20 -6.37 -3.22
N THR A 75 -14.13 -6.54 -1.89
CA THR A 75 -13.64 -7.78 -1.30
C THR A 75 -14.78 -8.77 -1.05
N PRO A 76 -14.74 -9.99 -1.62
CA PRO A 76 -15.69 -11.05 -1.28
C PRO A 76 -15.60 -11.40 0.23
N PRO A 77 -16.69 -11.81 0.88
CA PRO A 77 -17.95 -12.28 0.30
C PRO A 77 -19.00 -11.18 0.05
N VAL A 78 -18.82 -9.97 0.55
CA VAL A 78 -19.83 -8.91 0.43
C VAL A 78 -19.68 -8.14 -0.88
N GLY A 79 -18.50 -7.61 -1.21
CA GLY A 79 -18.11 -7.07 -2.51
C GLY A 79 -19.20 -6.37 -3.32
N LEU A 80 -19.86 -5.33 -2.78
CA LEU A 80 -21.00 -4.69 -3.44
C LEU A 80 -20.67 -4.18 -4.84
N ALA A 81 -19.48 -3.64 -5.05
CA ALA A 81 -19.03 -3.18 -6.35
C ALA A 81 -18.82 -4.34 -7.33
N ALA A 82 -18.29 -5.48 -6.86
CA ALA A 82 -18.11 -6.67 -7.66
C ALA A 82 -19.47 -7.28 -8.08
N TYR A 83 -20.49 -7.27 -7.20
CA TYR A 83 -21.85 -7.70 -7.53
C TYR A 83 -22.48 -6.77 -8.59
N ALA A 84 -22.32 -5.47 -8.45
CA ALA A 84 -22.82 -4.51 -9.43
C ALA A 84 -22.15 -4.69 -10.80
N ALA A 85 -20.84 -4.84 -10.83
CA ALA A 85 -20.06 -5.07 -12.04
C ALA A 85 -20.44 -6.39 -12.73
N SER A 86 -20.58 -7.45 -11.96
CA SER A 86 -20.98 -8.77 -12.48
C SER A 86 -22.39 -8.75 -13.08
N ALA A 87 -23.32 -8.01 -12.49
CA ALA A 87 -24.69 -7.86 -13.03
C ALA A 87 -24.68 -7.13 -14.38
N ILE A 88 -23.80 -6.12 -14.56
CA ILE A 88 -23.66 -5.41 -15.85
C ILE A 88 -22.97 -6.31 -16.89
N ALA A 89 -21.97 -7.07 -16.48
CA ALA A 89 -21.19 -7.93 -17.36
C ALA A 89 -21.85 -9.31 -17.62
N GLU A 90 -23.01 -9.58 -17.02
CA GLU A 90 -23.68 -10.90 -17.06
C GLU A 90 -22.75 -12.05 -16.67
N SER A 91 -21.90 -11.82 -15.66
CA SER A 91 -20.88 -12.75 -15.18
C SER A 91 -21.15 -13.21 -13.75
N ASP A 92 -20.42 -14.24 -13.29
CA ASP A 92 -20.53 -14.71 -11.91
C ASP A 92 -19.89 -13.69 -10.93
N PRO A 93 -20.61 -13.27 -9.88
CA PRO A 93 -20.12 -12.29 -8.91
C PRO A 93 -18.85 -12.70 -8.16
N ILE A 94 -18.74 -13.97 -7.78
CA ILE A 94 -17.61 -14.44 -6.96
C ILE A 94 -16.28 -14.38 -7.73
N PRO A 95 -16.14 -14.96 -8.94
CA PRO A 95 -14.94 -14.80 -9.76
C PRO A 95 -14.65 -13.33 -10.09
N THR A 96 -15.68 -12.51 -10.34
CA THR A 96 -15.52 -11.07 -10.60
C THR A 96 -14.91 -10.37 -9.39
N GLY A 97 -15.38 -10.64 -8.17
CA GLY A 97 -14.83 -10.11 -6.95
C GLY A 97 -13.40 -10.58 -6.68
N ILE A 98 -13.08 -11.85 -6.93
CA ILE A 98 -11.72 -12.36 -6.81
C ILE A 98 -10.77 -11.62 -7.77
N GLN A 99 -11.22 -11.39 -9.00
CA GLN A 99 -10.43 -10.62 -9.97
C GLN A 99 -10.26 -9.16 -9.53
N GLY A 100 -11.28 -8.53 -8.95
CA GLY A 100 -11.20 -7.20 -8.32
C GLY A 100 -10.13 -7.16 -7.23
N VAL A 101 -10.15 -8.11 -6.31
CA VAL A 101 -9.13 -8.23 -5.24
C VAL A 101 -7.71 -8.34 -5.81
N LEU A 102 -7.51 -9.05 -6.92
CA LEU A 102 -6.21 -9.16 -7.57
C LEU A 102 -5.76 -7.83 -8.19
N TYR A 103 -6.67 -7.07 -8.78
CA TYR A 103 -6.37 -5.73 -9.29
C TYR A 103 -6.08 -4.75 -8.15
N ASP A 104 -6.71 -4.92 -7.00
CA ASP A 104 -6.55 -4.03 -5.84
C ASP A 104 -5.33 -4.35 -4.97
N ILE A 105 -4.56 -5.37 -5.31
CA ILE A 105 -3.37 -5.74 -4.52
C ILE A 105 -2.37 -4.58 -4.42
N ARG A 106 -2.23 -3.79 -5.51
CA ARG A 106 -1.41 -2.58 -5.54
C ARG A 106 -1.91 -1.52 -4.58
N THR A 107 -3.22 -1.32 -4.51
CA THR A 107 -3.86 -0.33 -3.64
C THR A 107 -3.63 -0.66 -2.16
N ARG A 108 -3.65 -1.96 -1.81
CA ARG A 108 -3.27 -2.45 -0.48
C ARG A 108 -1.80 -2.15 -0.18
N CYS A 109 -0.90 -2.38 -1.14
CA CYS A 109 0.52 -2.06 -0.98
C CYS A 109 0.76 -0.56 -0.79
N ILE A 110 0.09 0.30 -1.56
CA ILE A 110 0.19 1.77 -1.40
C ILE A 110 -0.19 2.19 0.01
N ALA A 111 -1.26 1.64 0.57
CA ALA A 111 -1.69 1.98 1.93
C ALA A 111 -0.60 1.70 2.98
N PHE A 112 0.07 0.54 2.89
CA PHE A 112 1.22 0.26 3.75
C PHE A 112 2.39 1.21 3.50
N MET A 113 2.61 1.57 2.23
CA MET A 113 3.72 2.45 1.87
C MET A 113 3.57 3.86 2.42
N PHE A 114 2.37 4.42 2.53
CA PHE A 114 2.14 5.71 3.16
C PHE A 114 2.62 5.74 4.62
N VAL A 115 2.52 4.62 5.31
CA VAL A 115 2.99 4.49 6.70
C VAL A 115 4.51 4.33 6.75
N PHE A 116 5.10 3.48 5.89
CA PHE A 116 6.53 3.20 5.90
C PHE A 116 7.38 4.23 5.15
N ASN A 117 6.80 4.97 4.22
CA ASN A 117 7.47 6.02 3.45
C ASN A 117 6.61 7.28 3.35
N PRO A 118 6.58 8.12 4.40
CA PRO A 118 5.79 9.35 4.43
C PRO A 118 6.15 10.37 3.33
N ASP A 119 7.31 10.22 2.70
CA ASP A 119 7.71 11.07 1.57
C ASP A 119 6.68 10.98 0.42
N LEU A 120 6.00 9.83 0.26
CA LEU A 120 4.97 9.64 -0.78
C LEU A 120 3.74 10.54 -0.60
N ILE A 121 3.44 10.92 0.62
CA ILE A 121 2.38 11.90 0.93
C ILE A 121 2.92 13.33 1.04
N LEU A 122 4.13 13.57 0.54
CA LEU A 122 4.82 14.86 0.54
C LEU A 122 5.07 15.41 1.97
N HIS A 123 5.13 14.53 2.97
CA HIS A 123 5.40 14.92 4.34
C HIS A 123 6.88 15.27 4.52
N GLY A 124 7.18 16.48 5.01
CA GLY A 124 8.56 16.92 5.23
C GLY A 124 9.32 17.37 3.97
N ILE A 125 8.66 17.47 2.81
CA ILE A 125 9.28 17.91 1.56
C ILE A 125 9.28 19.43 1.48
N SER A 126 10.44 20.01 1.17
CA SER A 126 10.62 21.46 1.10
C SER A 126 10.81 21.99 -0.32
N SER A 127 11.01 21.12 -1.32
CA SER A 127 11.33 21.56 -2.69
C SER A 127 10.48 20.85 -3.76
N TRP A 128 10.03 21.61 -4.77
CA TRP A 128 9.28 21.07 -5.92
C TRP A 128 10.03 20.02 -6.74
N PRO A 129 11.34 20.15 -7.01
CA PRO A 129 12.09 19.10 -7.72
C PRO A 129 12.08 17.77 -6.97
N GLN A 130 12.20 17.79 -5.64
CA GLN A 130 12.13 16.59 -4.80
C GLN A 130 10.73 15.94 -4.88
N ALA A 131 9.65 16.73 -4.82
CA ALA A 131 8.29 16.23 -4.97
C ALA A 131 8.07 15.55 -6.32
N LEU A 132 8.53 16.15 -7.43
CA LEU A 132 8.45 15.56 -8.76
C LEU A 132 9.24 14.27 -8.88
N LEU A 133 10.41 14.20 -8.27
CA LEU A 133 11.23 12.99 -8.25
C LEU A 133 10.53 11.86 -7.50
N ILE A 134 9.98 12.13 -6.31
CA ILE A 134 9.25 11.15 -5.51
C ILE A 134 8.01 10.65 -6.27
N PHE A 135 7.28 11.55 -6.92
CA PHE A 135 6.14 11.19 -7.75
C PHE A 135 6.54 10.28 -8.93
N GLY A 136 7.64 10.60 -9.61
CA GLY A 136 8.19 9.76 -10.68
C GLY A 136 8.60 8.38 -10.18
N MET A 137 9.28 8.31 -9.02
CA MET A 137 9.64 7.04 -8.36
C MET A 137 8.41 6.20 -8.05
N ALA A 138 7.37 6.82 -7.47
CA ALA A 138 6.13 6.14 -7.12
C ALA A 138 5.45 5.58 -8.38
N LEU A 139 5.36 6.36 -9.45
CA LEU A 139 4.77 5.92 -10.72
C LEU A 139 5.48 4.70 -11.31
N VAL A 140 6.80 4.75 -11.40
CA VAL A 140 7.58 3.62 -11.95
C VAL A 140 7.51 2.42 -11.03
N GLY A 141 7.64 2.61 -9.71
CA GLY A 141 7.52 1.54 -8.74
C GLY A 141 6.16 0.85 -8.78
N MET A 142 5.07 1.62 -8.90
CA MET A 142 3.72 1.08 -9.02
C MET A 142 3.53 0.33 -10.34
N SER A 143 4.04 0.84 -11.46
CA SER A 143 3.95 0.12 -12.74
C SER A 143 4.72 -1.19 -12.71
N ALA A 144 5.92 -1.22 -12.13
CA ALA A 144 6.69 -2.44 -11.95
C ALA A 144 5.95 -3.47 -11.06
N PHE A 145 5.36 -2.99 -9.97
CA PHE A 145 4.57 -3.83 -9.07
C PHE A 145 3.31 -4.39 -9.76
N GLU A 146 2.62 -3.56 -10.56
CA GLU A 146 1.44 -4.00 -11.31
C GLU A 146 1.81 -5.04 -12.37
N CYS A 147 2.90 -4.84 -13.10
CA CYS A 147 3.42 -5.83 -14.05
C CYS A 147 3.72 -7.17 -13.37
N PHE A 148 4.25 -7.12 -12.15
CA PHE A 148 4.44 -8.32 -11.33
C PHE A 148 3.12 -8.97 -10.95
N ALA A 149 2.18 -8.20 -10.37
CA ALA A 149 0.93 -8.71 -9.82
C ALA A 149 0.01 -9.31 -10.90
N GLN A 150 -0.01 -8.70 -12.10
CA GLN A 150 -0.79 -9.17 -13.24
C GLN A 150 -0.09 -10.28 -14.04
N GLY A 151 1.21 -10.49 -13.82
CA GLY A 151 2.01 -11.43 -14.60
C GLY A 151 2.18 -11.02 -16.06
N TRP A 152 1.96 -9.74 -16.37
CA TRP A 152 1.98 -9.20 -17.74
C TRP A 152 2.52 -7.76 -17.75
N CYS A 153 3.51 -7.51 -18.61
CA CYS A 153 4.06 -6.18 -18.87
C CYS A 153 4.41 -6.12 -20.36
N LEU A 154 3.63 -5.41 -21.20
CA LEU A 154 3.72 -5.42 -22.65
C LEU A 154 3.62 -6.82 -23.27
N THR A 155 4.24 -7.82 -22.66
CA THR A 155 4.18 -9.25 -22.97
C THR A 155 3.96 -10.05 -21.68
N ARG A 156 3.69 -11.35 -21.80
CA ARG A 156 3.53 -12.22 -20.62
C ARG A 156 4.88 -12.38 -19.92
N ASN A 157 4.91 -12.06 -18.61
CA ASN A 157 6.13 -12.12 -17.81
C ASN A 157 6.70 -13.56 -17.77
N ARG A 158 8.00 -13.66 -17.92
CA ARG A 158 8.72 -14.91 -17.73
C ARG A 158 9.09 -15.06 -16.24
N TRP A 159 9.18 -16.29 -15.76
CA TRP A 159 9.42 -16.58 -14.35
C TRP A 159 10.69 -15.92 -13.77
N TYR A 160 11.72 -15.68 -14.61
CA TYR A 160 12.97 -15.02 -14.19
C TYR A 160 12.87 -13.48 -14.15
N GLU A 161 11.85 -12.88 -14.75
CA GLU A 161 11.60 -11.43 -14.71
C GLU A 161 10.93 -11.02 -13.39
N ILE A 162 10.20 -11.95 -12.76
CA ILE A 162 9.47 -11.73 -11.51
C ILE A 162 10.36 -11.20 -10.37
N PRO A 163 11.54 -11.80 -10.07
CA PRO A 163 12.41 -11.30 -9.00
C PRO A 163 12.93 -9.88 -9.27
N PHE A 164 13.18 -9.54 -10.54
CA PHE A 164 13.64 -8.20 -10.93
C PHE A 164 12.55 -7.16 -10.76
N LEU A 165 11.32 -7.45 -11.18
CA LEU A 165 10.15 -6.56 -10.99
C LEU A 165 9.85 -6.33 -9.50
N VAL A 166 9.87 -7.37 -8.69
CA VAL A 166 9.71 -7.26 -7.23
C VAL A 166 10.85 -6.46 -6.61
N GLY A 167 12.09 -6.71 -7.02
CA GLY A 167 13.25 -5.97 -6.54
C GLY A 167 13.19 -4.49 -6.92
N ALA A 168 12.85 -4.17 -8.17
CA ALA A 168 12.68 -2.80 -8.64
C ALA A 168 11.55 -2.08 -7.87
N ALA A 169 10.40 -2.72 -7.73
CA ALA A 169 9.29 -2.19 -6.95
C ALA A 169 9.70 -1.92 -5.50
N PHE A 170 10.36 -2.86 -4.83
CA PHE A 170 10.80 -2.70 -3.45
C PHE A 170 11.80 -1.55 -3.27
N ILE A 171 12.80 -1.43 -4.15
CA ILE A 171 13.79 -0.35 -4.13
C ILE A 171 13.12 1.01 -4.33
N LEU A 172 12.20 1.10 -5.28
CA LEU A 172 11.51 2.34 -5.60
C LEU A 172 10.50 2.76 -4.51
N PHE A 173 9.88 1.78 -3.87
CA PHE A 173 8.89 2.02 -2.83
C PHE A 173 9.50 2.35 -1.48
N HIS A 174 10.60 1.71 -1.13
CA HIS A 174 11.24 1.91 0.16
C HIS A 174 12.75 2.17 0.03
N PRO A 175 13.14 3.25 -0.66
CA PRO A 175 14.55 3.57 -0.86
C PRO A 175 15.31 3.75 0.47
N GLY A 176 14.62 4.21 1.53
CA GLY A 176 15.18 4.33 2.88
C GLY A 176 15.58 2.99 3.50
N ALA A 177 14.81 1.91 3.30
CA ALA A 177 15.19 0.58 3.79
C ALA A 177 16.42 0.04 3.06
N VAL A 178 16.53 0.32 1.76
CA VAL A 178 17.70 -0.09 0.95
C VAL A 178 18.96 0.63 1.42
N THR A 179 18.89 1.95 1.65
CA THR A 179 20.03 2.72 2.16
C THR A 179 20.43 2.28 3.57
N ALA A 180 19.47 1.96 4.44
CA ALA A 180 19.73 1.44 5.78
C ALA A 180 20.40 0.05 5.74
N PHE A 181 19.95 -0.83 4.85
CA PHE A 181 20.52 -2.17 4.69
C PHE A 181 21.96 -2.15 4.20
N PHE A 182 22.27 -1.27 3.24
CA PHE A 182 23.62 -1.12 2.68
C PHE A 182 24.50 -0.12 3.44
N GLN A 183 24.00 0.49 4.54
CA GLN A 183 24.70 1.52 5.30
C GLN A 183 25.23 2.68 4.45
N VAL A 184 24.46 3.11 3.48
CA VAL A 184 24.84 4.10 2.49
C VAL A 184 24.19 5.45 2.80
N ASP A 185 24.90 6.57 2.56
CA ASP A 185 24.41 7.92 2.81
C ASP A 185 23.09 8.23 2.08
N MET A 186 22.26 9.06 2.72
CA MET A 186 20.95 9.50 2.19
C MET A 186 21.02 10.09 0.77
N VAL A 187 22.15 10.64 0.38
CA VAL A 187 22.38 11.19 -0.96
C VAL A 187 22.34 10.09 -2.04
N LEU A 188 22.77 8.87 -1.71
CA LEU A 188 22.71 7.73 -2.63
C LEU A 188 21.30 7.13 -2.76
N LYS A 189 20.33 7.51 -1.93
CA LYS A 189 18.91 7.14 -2.08
C LYS A 189 18.41 7.34 -3.53
N TYR A 190 18.85 8.43 -4.16
CA TYR A 190 18.46 8.78 -5.54
C TYR A 190 19.23 8.01 -6.61
N TYR A 191 20.42 7.49 -6.30
CA TYR A 191 21.16 6.59 -7.20
C TYR A 191 20.54 5.20 -7.25
N PHE A 192 20.02 4.70 -6.12
CA PHE A 192 19.24 3.44 -6.11
C PHE A 192 17.96 3.55 -6.94
N PHE A 193 17.38 4.75 -7.00
CA PHE A 193 16.27 5.01 -7.91
C PHE A 193 16.65 4.82 -9.40
N SER A 194 17.79 5.39 -9.82
CA SER A 194 18.27 5.24 -11.19
C SER A 194 18.61 3.78 -11.51
N LEU A 195 19.06 3.03 -10.52
CA LEU A 195 19.35 1.60 -10.66
C LEU A 195 18.07 0.77 -10.79
N GLY A 196 17.03 1.10 -10.02
CA GLY A 196 15.70 0.52 -10.15
C GLY A 196 15.09 0.76 -11.53
N LEU A 197 15.24 1.98 -12.06
CA LEU A 197 14.85 2.33 -13.43
C LEU A 197 15.62 1.56 -14.51
N ALA A 198 16.90 1.29 -14.30
CA ALA A 198 17.73 0.54 -15.27
C ALA A 198 17.40 -0.96 -15.28
N VAL A 199 16.82 -1.48 -14.19
CA VAL A 199 16.38 -2.87 -14.06
C VAL A 199 15.00 -3.08 -14.68
N TYR A 200 14.16 -2.05 -14.68
CA TYR A 200 12.83 -2.05 -15.29
C TYR A 200 12.89 -1.84 -16.80
#